data_66a9abcdd7480fe46e1eefa44b4eb68c
#
_entry.id   66a9abcdd7480fe46e1eefa44b4eb68c
#
_cell.length_a   1.000
_cell.length_b   1.000
_cell.length_c   1.000
_cell.angle_alpha   90.00
_cell.angle_beta   90.00
_cell.angle_gamma   90.00
#
_symmetry.space_group_name_H-M   'P 1'
#
loop_
_entity.id
_entity.type
_entity.pdbx_description
1 polymer ?
#
loop_
_entity_poly.entity_id
_entity_poly.type
_entity_poly.pdbx_seq_one_letter_code
_entity_poly.pdbx_strand_id
1 'polypeptide(L)'
;MTIQFNHVSYIYQKGTPYEYQALNDINLKIEQGKYYAIVGQTGSGKSTLIQHFNGLLKPTKGSITFDNKEITHKTKDKHLRELRQQVGLVFQFPESQLFEDSVEREVAFGPKNFKMNVEQVKSYAYQLLLDLGFDHHIMEQSPFEMSGGQMRKIALFLSLQ
;
A
#
# COMPACT_ATOMS: atom_id res chain seq x y z
N MET A 1 16.15 -2.73 4.89
CA MET A 1 15.05 -1.75 5.11
C MET A 1 14.60 -1.81 6.56
N THR A 2 14.51 -0.66 7.23
CA THR A 2 13.97 -0.55 8.60
C THR A 2 12.98 0.61 8.62
N ILE A 3 11.82 0.41 9.27
CA ILE A 3 10.84 1.47 9.50
C ILE A 3 10.74 1.67 11.00
N GLN A 4 10.95 2.89 11.47
CA GLN A 4 10.90 3.22 12.89
C GLN A 4 9.95 4.39 13.13
N PHE A 5 9.02 4.19 14.06
CA PHE A 5 8.10 5.21 14.58
C PHE A 5 8.70 5.81 15.83
N ASN A 6 8.79 7.14 15.85
CA ASN A 6 9.34 7.90 16.96
C ASN A 6 8.28 8.87 17.48
N HIS A 7 7.66 8.55 18.60
CA HIS A 7 6.62 9.35 19.26
C HIS A 7 5.48 9.75 18.32
N VAL A 8 5.04 8.81 17.47
CA VAL A 8 4.03 9.06 16.43
C VAL A 8 2.65 9.17 17.03
N SER A 9 2.00 10.32 16.83
CA SER A 9 0.58 10.51 17.07
C SER A 9 -0.12 10.93 15.78
N TYR A 10 -1.37 10.48 15.62
CA TYR A 10 -2.19 10.83 14.48
C TYR A 10 -3.61 11.19 14.90
N ILE A 11 -4.07 12.34 14.41
CA ILE A 11 -5.37 12.92 14.72
C ILE A 11 -6.10 13.16 13.41
N TYR A 12 -7.25 12.48 13.22
CA TYR A 12 -8.17 12.75 12.12
C TYR A 12 -8.89 14.08 12.35
N GLN A 13 -9.13 14.84 11.28
CA GLN A 13 -9.92 16.08 11.26
C GLN A 13 -9.52 17.07 12.38
N LYS A 14 -8.21 17.17 12.62
CA LYS A 14 -7.67 18.06 13.67
C LYS A 14 -8.21 19.48 13.55
N GLY A 15 -8.65 20.04 14.67
CA GLY A 15 -9.20 21.38 14.77
C GLY A 15 -10.67 21.49 14.33
N THR A 16 -11.37 20.38 14.14
CA THR A 16 -12.80 20.35 13.84
C THR A 16 -13.60 19.72 14.99
N PRO A 17 -14.94 19.87 15.03
CA PRO A 17 -15.79 19.16 16.02
C PRO A 17 -15.71 17.61 15.93
N TYR A 18 -15.21 17.08 14.83
CA TYR A 18 -15.07 15.64 14.57
C TYR A 18 -13.62 15.14 14.77
N GLU A 19 -12.84 15.89 15.54
CA GLU A 19 -11.46 15.51 15.86
C GLU A 19 -11.42 14.17 16.59
N TYR A 20 -10.61 13.24 16.09
CA TYR A 20 -10.42 11.93 16.68
C TYR A 20 -8.96 11.52 16.66
N GLN A 21 -8.39 11.24 17.83
CA GLN A 21 -7.01 10.76 17.97
C GLN A 21 -6.98 9.24 17.78
N ALA A 22 -6.44 8.79 16.66
CA ALA A 22 -6.34 7.37 16.31
C ALA A 22 -5.04 6.71 16.76
N LEU A 23 -3.93 7.46 16.81
CA LEU A 23 -2.64 7.00 17.33
C LEU A 23 -2.14 7.99 18.38
N ASN A 24 -1.61 7.45 19.48
CA ASN A 24 -1.07 8.25 20.58
C ASN A 24 0.30 7.74 21.00
N ASP A 25 1.34 8.52 20.76
CA ASP A 25 2.73 8.30 21.19
C ASP A 25 3.28 6.91 20.82
N ILE A 26 3.08 6.48 19.58
CA ILE A 26 3.53 5.17 19.10
C ILE A 26 5.03 5.17 18.89
N ASN A 27 5.70 4.23 19.55
CA ASN A 27 7.12 3.93 19.39
C ASN A 27 7.25 2.46 18.93
N LEU A 28 7.70 2.25 17.69
CA LEU A 28 7.71 0.94 17.05
C LEU A 28 8.86 0.85 16.05
N LYS A 29 9.52 -0.31 16.01
CA LYS A 29 10.54 -0.62 15.01
C LYS A 29 10.15 -1.87 14.25
N ILE A 30 10.10 -1.77 12.92
CA ILE A 30 9.87 -2.87 11.99
C ILE A 30 11.17 -3.14 11.24
N GLU A 31 11.64 -4.37 11.30
CA GLU A 31 12.89 -4.82 10.68
C GLU A 31 12.61 -5.72 9.47
N GLN A 32 13.44 -5.60 8.46
CA GLN A 32 13.36 -6.43 7.25
C GLN A 32 13.49 -7.92 7.58
N GLY A 33 12.76 -8.75 6.83
CA GLY A 33 12.82 -10.20 6.95
C GLY A 33 12.05 -10.78 8.13
N LYS A 34 11.31 -9.95 8.87
CA LYS A 34 10.47 -10.40 9.98
C LYS A 34 8.98 -10.27 9.64
N TYR A 35 8.17 -11.15 10.22
CA TYR A 35 6.72 -11.06 10.21
C TYR A 35 6.23 -10.40 11.49
N TYR A 36 5.32 -9.44 11.36
CA TYR A 36 4.70 -8.73 12.46
C TYR A 36 3.18 -8.88 12.38
N ALA A 37 2.55 -9.25 13.48
CA ALA A 37 1.10 -9.28 13.60
C ALA A 37 0.63 -8.12 14.48
N ILE A 38 -0.30 -7.30 13.95
CA ILE A 38 -0.93 -6.22 14.70
C ILE A 38 -2.32 -6.68 15.11
N VAL A 39 -2.53 -6.88 16.40
CA VAL A 39 -3.78 -7.36 16.98
C VAL A 39 -4.44 -6.29 17.85
N GLY A 40 -5.75 -6.29 17.93
CA GLY A 40 -6.52 -5.34 18.73
C GLY A 40 -7.98 -5.26 18.27
N GLN A 41 -8.82 -4.64 19.09
CA GLN A 41 -10.25 -4.45 18.81
C GLN A 41 -10.49 -3.55 17.58
N THR A 42 -11.70 -3.60 17.01
CA THR A 42 -12.12 -2.65 16.00
C THR A 42 -12.04 -1.22 16.55
N GLY A 43 -11.52 -0.28 15.74
CA GLY A 43 -11.31 1.10 16.18
C GLY A 43 -10.01 1.37 16.96
N SER A 44 -9.18 0.35 17.26
CA SER A 44 -7.92 0.55 18.02
C SER A 44 -6.77 1.19 17.22
N GLY A 45 -7.01 1.67 15.99
CA GLY A 45 -6.00 2.36 15.19
C GLY A 45 -5.12 1.48 14.30
N LYS A 46 -5.37 0.16 14.20
CA LYS A 46 -4.56 -0.78 13.37
C LYS A 46 -4.43 -0.33 11.93
N SER A 47 -5.55 -0.05 11.27
CA SER A 47 -5.55 0.39 9.87
C SER A 47 -4.85 1.75 9.71
N THR A 48 -5.04 2.65 10.66
CA THR A 48 -4.34 3.93 10.69
C THR A 48 -2.82 3.73 10.81
N LEU A 49 -2.38 2.84 11.70
CA LEU A 49 -0.96 2.51 11.88
C LEU A 49 -0.36 1.94 10.58
N ILE A 50 -1.05 0.98 9.95
CA ILE A 50 -0.60 0.35 8.68
C ILE A 50 -0.45 1.39 7.57
N GLN A 51 -1.37 2.33 7.44
CA GLN A 51 -1.32 3.39 6.41
C GLN A 51 -0.15 4.37 6.60
N HIS A 52 0.49 4.39 7.75
CA HIS A 52 1.71 5.16 7.97
C HIS A 52 2.97 4.46 7.44
N PHE A 53 2.97 3.12 7.27
CA PHE A 53 4.16 2.40 6.80
C PHE A 53 4.57 2.79 5.38
N ASN A 54 3.62 3.09 4.48
CA ASN A 54 3.92 3.54 3.12
C ASN A 54 3.72 5.04 2.90
N GLY A 55 3.50 5.80 3.99
CA GLY A 55 3.29 7.24 3.94
C GLY A 55 1.96 7.66 3.28
N LEU A 56 0.95 6.78 3.25
CA LEU A 56 -0.41 7.15 2.86
C LEU A 56 -0.99 8.16 3.87
N LEU A 57 -0.74 7.93 5.15
CA LEU A 57 -0.94 8.91 6.21
C LEU A 57 0.42 9.40 6.72
N LYS A 58 0.47 10.67 7.10
CA LYS A 58 1.65 11.31 7.72
C LYS A 58 1.35 11.62 9.18
N PRO A 59 2.31 11.45 10.09
CA PRO A 59 2.08 11.68 11.50
C PRO A 59 1.66 13.13 11.78
N THR A 60 0.73 13.36 12.69
CA THR A 60 0.37 14.72 13.17
C THR A 60 1.43 15.27 14.12
N LYS A 61 2.05 14.36 14.91
CA LYS A 61 3.20 14.63 15.78
C LYS A 61 4.18 13.47 15.69
N GLY A 62 5.44 13.71 16.06
CA GLY A 62 6.50 12.72 15.95
C GLY A 62 6.98 12.53 14.51
N SER A 63 7.73 11.48 14.27
CA SER A 63 8.28 11.17 12.95
C SER A 63 8.37 9.67 12.71
N ILE A 64 8.44 9.32 11.42
CA ILE A 64 8.70 7.95 10.96
C ILE A 64 9.99 7.97 10.19
N THR A 65 10.94 7.14 10.56
CA THR A 65 12.20 6.98 9.83
C THR A 65 12.12 5.75 8.96
N PHE A 66 12.32 5.95 7.65
CA PHE A 66 12.45 4.89 6.66
C PHE A 66 13.91 4.84 6.22
N ASP A 67 14.61 3.77 6.60
CA ASP A 67 16.08 3.71 6.54
C ASP A 67 16.69 4.98 7.17
N ASN A 68 17.23 5.89 6.37
CA ASN A 68 17.82 7.15 6.83
C ASN A 68 16.98 8.40 6.49
N LYS A 69 15.72 8.21 6.04
CA LYS A 69 14.84 9.32 5.64
C LYS A 69 13.75 9.52 6.68
N GLU A 70 13.62 10.74 7.16
CA GLU A 70 12.59 11.12 8.12
C GLU A 70 11.32 11.62 7.44
N ILE A 71 10.18 11.11 7.87
CA ILE A 71 8.84 11.47 7.43
C ILE A 71 8.10 12.14 8.58
N THR A 72 7.64 13.35 8.34
CA THR A 72 6.85 14.15 9.27
C THR A 72 5.60 14.69 8.58
N HIS A 73 4.74 15.42 9.31
CA HIS A 73 3.58 16.11 8.72
C HIS A 73 3.96 17.09 7.59
N LYS A 74 5.19 17.60 7.56
CA LYS A 74 5.70 18.56 6.55
C LYS A 74 6.26 17.87 5.30
N THR A 75 6.46 16.57 5.34
CA THR A 75 7.06 15.82 4.22
C THR A 75 6.16 15.91 2.98
N LYS A 76 6.71 16.36 1.85
CA LYS A 76 5.98 16.45 0.58
C LYS A 76 5.86 15.06 -0.07
N ASP A 77 4.74 14.81 -0.75
CA ASP A 77 4.45 13.49 -1.36
C ASP A 77 5.51 13.01 -2.36
N LYS A 78 6.16 13.94 -3.06
CA LYS A 78 7.27 13.61 -3.97
C LYS A 78 8.43 12.88 -3.28
N HIS A 79 8.64 13.10 -1.98
CA HIS A 79 9.69 12.46 -1.19
C HIS A 79 9.28 11.08 -0.64
N LEU A 80 7.98 10.72 -0.77
CA LEU A 80 7.45 9.41 -0.37
C LEU A 80 7.46 8.39 -1.52
N ARG A 81 7.85 8.80 -2.73
CA ARG A 81 7.82 7.95 -3.91
C ARG A 81 8.66 6.68 -3.74
N GLU A 82 9.88 6.82 -3.24
CA GLU A 82 10.80 5.71 -3.00
C GLU A 82 10.27 4.76 -1.92
N LEU A 83 9.69 5.31 -0.85
CA LEU A 83 9.02 4.51 0.18
C LEU A 83 7.88 3.68 -0.42
N ARG A 84 7.02 4.29 -1.24
CA ARG A 84 5.88 3.63 -1.87
C ARG A 84 6.27 2.57 -2.90
N GLN A 85 7.47 2.67 -3.50
CA GLN A 85 8.02 1.63 -4.36
C GLN A 85 8.49 0.39 -3.57
N GLN A 86 8.86 0.56 -2.31
CA GLN A 86 9.43 -0.52 -1.49
C GLN A 86 8.43 -1.10 -0.49
N VAL A 87 7.33 -0.38 -0.21
CA VAL A 87 6.32 -0.78 0.77
C VAL A 87 4.95 -0.83 0.09
N GLY A 88 4.59 -2.00 -0.40
CA GLY A 88 3.23 -2.27 -0.89
C GLY A 88 2.22 -2.27 0.26
N LEU A 89 1.00 -1.82 -0.01
CA LEU A 89 -0.10 -1.81 0.94
C LEU A 89 -1.31 -2.53 0.34
N VAL A 90 -1.78 -3.55 1.03
CA VAL A 90 -3.02 -4.27 0.69
C VAL A 90 -4.12 -3.85 1.65
N PHE A 91 -5.23 -3.37 1.11
CA PHE A 91 -6.41 -3.03 1.91
C PHE A 91 -7.30 -4.24 2.16
N GLN A 92 -8.28 -4.09 3.05
CA GLN A 92 -9.19 -5.17 3.43
C GLN A 92 -10.01 -5.72 2.26
N PHE A 93 -10.36 -4.86 1.30
CA PHE A 93 -11.07 -5.21 0.06
C PHE A 93 -10.23 -4.77 -1.13
N PRO A 94 -9.15 -5.52 -1.46
CA PRO A 94 -8.20 -5.10 -2.48
C PRO A 94 -8.84 -5.01 -3.88
N GLU A 95 -9.85 -5.83 -4.16
CA GLU A 95 -10.63 -5.80 -5.42
C GLU A 95 -11.33 -4.46 -5.67
N SER A 96 -11.65 -3.69 -4.63
CA SER A 96 -12.24 -2.35 -4.75
C SER A 96 -11.25 -1.29 -5.25
N GLN A 97 -9.98 -1.64 -5.40
CA GLN A 97 -8.94 -0.74 -5.91
C GLN A 97 -8.72 -0.88 -7.42
N LEU A 98 -9.32 -1.89 -8.04
CA LEU A 98 -9.28 -2.07 -9.49
C LEU A 98 -10.17 -1.01 -10.16
N PHE A 99 -9.65 -0.32 -11.16
CA PHE A 99 -10.35 0.78 -11.82
C PHE A 99 -10.13 0.85 -13.35
N GLU A 100 -9.15 0.10 -13.87
CA GLU A 100 -8.89 0.03 -15.30
C GLU A 100 -9.82 -0.99 -15.99
N ASP A 101 -10.04 -0.80 -17.27
CA ASP A 101 -10.93 -1.64 -18.11
C ASP A 101 -10.31 -2.97 -18.52
N SER A 102 -9.00 -3.16 -18.33
CA SER A 102 -8.31 -4.42 -18.59
C SER A 102 -7.21 -4.68 -17.57
N VAL A 103 -6.90 -5.97 -17.34
CA VAL A 103 -5.80 -6.39 -16.46
C VAL A 103 -4.47 -5.85 -16.95
N GLU A 104 -4.24 -5.79 -18.24
CA GLU A 104 -3.03 -5.23 -18.83
C GLU A 104 -2.81 -3.76 -18.41
N ARG A 105 -3.87 -2.96 -18.43
CA ARG A 105 -3.81 -1.54 -18.02
C ARG A 105 -3.61 -1.38 -16.54
N GLU A 106 -4.28 -2.19 -15.72
CA GLU A 106 -4.07 -2.25 -14.27
C GLU A 106 -2.60 -2.55 -13.95
N VAL A 107 -2.02 -3.60 -14.56
CA VAL A 107 -0.61 -3.97 -14.40
C VAL A 107 0.33 -2.83 -14.81
N ALA A 108 0.00 -2.11 -15.89
CA ALA A 108 0.83 -1.04 -16.41
C ALA A 108 0.77 0.26 -15.59
N PHE A 109 -0.25 0.44 -14.76
CA PHE A 109 -0.49 1.72 -14.05
C PHE A 109 0.65 2.08 -13.07
N GLY A 110 1.01 1.17 -12.17
CA GLY A 110 2.11 1.37 -11.22
C GLY A 110 3.44 1.65 -11.92
N PRO A 111 3.91 0.77 -12.80
CA PRO A 111 5.15 0.93 -13.56
C PRO A 111 5.25 2.26 -14.33
N LYS A 112 4.17 2.69 -14.98
CA LYS A 112 4.13 4.01 -15.67
C LYS A 112 4.39 5.16 -14.67
N ASN A 113 3.72 5.14 -13.53
CA ASN A 113 3.86 6.17 -12.50
C ASN A 113 5.26 6.19 -11.89
N PHE A 114 5.89 5.03 -11.74
CA PHE A 114 7.22 4.90 -11.17
C PHE A 114 8.36 4.97 -12.20
N LYS A 115 8.05 5.17 -13.49
CA LYS A 115 9.03 5.22 -14.59
C LYS A 115 9.84 3.93 -14.72
N MET A 116 9.22 2.80 -14.46
CA MET A 116 9.78 1.47 -14.64
C MET A 116 9.61 1.01 -16.11
N ASN A 117 10.30 -0.07 -16.48
CA ASN A 117 10.09 -0.71 -17.78
C ASN A 117 8.74 -1.45 -17.79
N VAL A 118 7.73 -0.82 -18.41
CA VAL A 118 6.34 -1.33 -18.44
C VAL A 118 6.25 -2.70 -19.10
N GLU A 119 6.95 -2.91 -20.22
CA GLU A 119 6.88 -4.17 -20.98
C GLU A 119 7.51 -5.34 -20.19
N GLN A 120 8.59 -5.06 -19.49
CA GLN A 120 9.21 -6.07 -18.61
C GLN A 120 8.27 -6.46 -17.46
N VAL A 121 7.62 -5.48 -16.82
CA VAL A 121 6.66 -5.75 -15.74
C VAL A 121 5.43 -6.49 -16.24
N LYS A 122 4.89 -6.12 -17.42
CA LYS A 122 3.76 -6.83 -18.04
C LYS A 122 4.09 -8.29 -18.34
N SER A 123 5.28 -8.55 -18.91
CA SER A 123 5.72 -9.92 -19.21
C SER A 123 5.84 -10.75 -17.95
N TYR A 124 6.43 -10.20 -16.89
CA TYR A 124 6.54 -10.87 -15.60
C TYR A 124 5.16 -11.12 -14.95
N ALA A 125 4.30 -10.10 -14.98
CA ALA A 125 2.92 -10.18 -14.49
C ALA A 125 2.12 -11.27 -15.19
N TYR A 126 2.20 -11.32 -16.52
CA TYR A 126 1.54 -12.33 -17.33
C TYR A 126 1.93 -13.75 -16.90
N GLN A 127 3.23 -14.01 -16.78
CA GLN A 127 3.71 -15.32 -16.36
C GLN A 127 3.21 -15.71 -14.97
N LEU A 128 3.26 -14.80 -14.00
CA LEU A 128 2.76 -15.06 -12.65
C LEU A 128 1.25 -15.28 -12.61
N LEU A 129 0.47 -14.58 -13.43
CA LEU A 129 -0.97 -14.80 -13.52
C LEU A 129 -1.29 -16.17 -14.10
N LEU A 130 -0.53 -16.65 -15.10
CA LEU A 130 -0.64 -18.03 -15.58
C LEU A 130 -0.32 -19.06 -14.48
N ASP A 131 0.74 -18.83 -13.70
CA ASP A 131 1.12 -19.69 -12.59
C ASP A 131 0.05 -19.72 -11.47
N LEU A 132 -0.73 -18.63 -11.32
CA LEU A 132 -1.89 -18.56 -10.43
C LEU A 132 -3.16 -19.23 -10.99
N GLY A 133 -3.08 -19.81 -12.20
CA GLY A 133 -4.15 -20.56 -12.85
C GLY A 133 -5.13 -19.71 -13.65
N PHE A 134 -4.72 -18.52 -14.09
CA PHE A 134 -5.52 -17.73 -15.03
C PHE A 134 -5.32 -18.19 -16.48
N ASP A 135 -6.29 -17.87 -17.34
CA ASP A 135 -6.25 -18.17 -18.78
C ASP A 135 -5.22 -17.28 -19.52
N HIS A 136 -4.78 -17.73 -20.70
CA HIS A 136 -3.84 -17.00 -21.56
C HIS A 136 -4.36 -15.64 -22.04
N HIS A 137 -5.68 -15.44 -22.04
CA HIS A 137 -6.30 -14.17 -22.42
C HIS A 137 -6.46 -13.20 -21.24
N ILE A 138 -5.93 -13.54 -20.06
CA ILE A 138 -6.12 -12.76 -18.82
C ILE A 138 -5.80 -11.27 -18.96
N MET A 139 -4.77 -10.92 -19.71
CA MET A 139 -4.34 -9.53 -19.86
C MET A 139 -5.36 -8.65 -20.59
N GLU A 140 -6.14 -9.24 -21.49
CA GLU A 140 -7.16 -8.56 -22.29
C GLU A 140 -8.52 -8.47 -21.57
N GLN A 141 -8.71 -9.29 -20.54
CA GLN A 141 -9.98 -9.37 -19.82
C GLN A 141 -10.19 -8.16 -18.91
N SER A 142 -11.45 -7.76 -18.78
CA SER A 142 -11.85 -6.75 -17.80
C SER A 142 -11.87 -7.37 -16.40
N PRO A 143 -11.23 -6.75 -15.40
CA PRO A 143 -11.35 -7.20 -14.02
C PRO A 143 -12.79 -7.27 -13.53
N PHE A 144 -13.66 -6.38 -14.04
CA PHE A 144 -15.06 -6.28 -13.61
C PHE A 144 -15.97 -7.41 -14.13
N GLU A 145 -15.51 -8.18 -15.11
CA GLU A 145 -16.21 -9.35 -15.63
C GLU A 145 -15.81 -10.65 -14.92
N MET A 146 -14.89 -10.56 -13.95
CA MET A 146 -14.36 -11.71 -13.24
C MET A 146 -15.11 -12.01 -11.94
N SER A 147 -14.94 -13.23 -11.43
CA SER A 147 -15.40 -13.57 -10.09
C SER A 147 -14.68 -12.73 -9.03
N GLY A 148 -15.33 -12.47 -7.88
CA GLY A 148 -14.73 -11.73 -6.79
C GLY A 148 -13.40 -12.34 -6.29
N GLY A 149 -13.29 -13.67 -6.34
CA GLY A 149 -12.05 -14.37 -6.00
C GLY A 149 -10.91 -14.10 -6.98
N GLN A 150 -11.21 -14.04 -8.28
CA GLN A 150 -10.24 -13.69 -9.33
C GLN A 150 -9.81 -12.23 -9.21
N MET A 151 -10.77 -11.29 -9.08
CA MET A 151 -10.47 -9.87 -8.84
C MET A 151 -9.54 -9.68 -7.63
N ARG A 152 -9.83 -10.38 -6.52
CA ARG A 152 -9.00 -10.31 -5.31
C ARG A 152 -7.59 -10.82 -5.54
N LYS A 153 -7.41 -11.93 -6.27
CA LYS A 153 -6.07 -12.44 -6.63
C LYS A 153 -5.28 -11.41 -7.45
N ILE A 154 -5.91 -10.79 -8.46
CA ILE A 154 -5.28 -9.75 -9.28
C ILE A 154 -4.89 -8.55 -8.42
N ALA A 155 -5.80 -8.03 -7.59
CA ALA A 155 -5.53 -6.88 -6.74
C ALA A 155 -4.42 -7.14 -5.71
N LEU A 156 -4.38 -8.33 -5.11
CA LEU A 156 -3.28 -8.76 -4.24
C LEU A 156 -1.95 -8.79 -4.98
N PHE A 157 -1.94 -9.38 -6.18
CA PHE A 157 -0.74 -9.45 -7.02
C PHE A 157 -0.21 -8.05 -7.35
N LEU A 158 -1.09 -7.12 -7.77
CA LEU A 158 -0.71 -5.74 -8.10
C LEU A 158 -0.13 -4.96 -6.90
N SER A 159 -0.54 -5.31 -5.69
CA SER A 159 -0.01 -4.69 -4.47
C SER A 159 1.42 -5.16 -4.12
N LEU A 160 1.92 -6.20 -4.78
CA LEU A 160 3.24 -6.80 -4.56
C LEU A 160 4.27 -6.39 -5.63
N GLN A 161 3.87 -5.60 -6.62
CA GLN A 161 4.74 -5.03 -7.66
C GLN A 161 5.37 -3.73 -7.17
#